data_355fab6e911d2630fa97c01ed154d0e9
#
_entry.id   355fab6e911d2630fa97c01ed154d0e9
#
_cell.length_a   1.000
_cell.length_b   1.000
_cell.length_c   1.000
_cell.angle_alpha   90.00
_cell.angle_beta   90.00
_cell.angle_gamma   90.00
#
_symmetry.space_group_name_H-M   'P 1'
#
loop_
_entity.id
_entity.type
_entity.pdbx_description
1 polymer ?
#
loop_
_entity_poly.entity_id
_entity_poly.type
_entity_poly.pdbx_seq_one_letter_code
_entity_poly.pdbx_strand_id
1 'polypeptide(L)' 'MKAEDRYHRFVRWSDEDTLYIGYCPDLFPWGGVCHADTEETAYAQLCELVREEIEDLQRENKELPSPSTRPMRDVAIAA' A
#
# COMPACT_ATOMS: atom_id res chain seq x y z
N MET A 1 -17.02 0.15 3.96
CA MET A 1 -15.61 0.35 3.59
C MET A 1 -14.71 -0.49 4.48
N LYS A 2 -13.71 -1.11 3.90
CA LYS A 2 -12.74 -1.87 4.68
C LYS A 2 -11.63 -0.95 5.17
N ALA A 3 -11.04 -1.28 6.32
CA ALA A 3 -9.95 -0.47 6.87
C ALA A 3 -8.81 -0.29 5.88
N GLU A 4 -8.50 -1.32 5.12
CA GLU A 4 -7.42 -1.29 4.13
C GLU A 4 -7.66 -0.28 3.01
N ASP A 5 -8.90 0.08 2.74
CA ASP A 5 -9.25 1.02 1.67
C ASP A 5 -8.82 2.45 1.99
N ARG A 6 -8.45 2.72 3.22
CA ARG A 6 -8.03 4.06 3.65
C ARG A 6 -6.59 4.38 3.26
N TYR A 7 -5.81 3.37 2.91
CA TYR A 7 -4.38 3.54 2.68
C TYR A 7 -4.03 3.54 1.19
N HIS A 8 -3.14 4.44 0.82
CA HIS A 8 -2.65 4.52 -0.55
C HIS A 8 -1.78 3.30 -0.83
N ARG A 9 -2.14 2.58 -1.90
CA ARG A 9 -1.41 1.39 -2.36
C ARG A 9 -1.12 1.59 -3.82
N PHE A 10 0.10 1.31 -4.22
CA PHE A 10 0.46 1.46 -5.62
C PHE A 10 1.52 0.45 -6.02
N VAL A 11 1.60 0.23 -7.34
CA VAL A 11 2.58 -0.66 -7.94
C VAL A 11 3.33 0.15 -8.99
N ARG A 12 4.64 -0.04 -9.06
CA ARG A 12 5.43 0.61 -10.10
C ARG A 12 6.47 -0.35 -10.64
N TRP A 13 6.86 -0.09 -11.88
CA TRP A 13 7.91 -0.86 -12.54
C TRP A 13 9.28 -0.49 -11.97
N SER A 14 10.12 -1.51 -11.78
CA SER A 14 11.51 -1.31 -11.36
C SER A 14 12.43 -1.77 -12.49
N ASP A 15 13.12 -0.81 -13.11
CA ASP A 15 14.11 -1.13 -14.14
C ASP A 15 15.24 -1.98 -13.60
N GLU A 16 15.64 -1.69 -12.38
CA GLU A 16 16.73 -2.38 -11.72
C GLU A 16 16.42 -3.85 -11.49
N ASP A 17 15.22 -4.13 -11.02
CA ASP A 17 14.81 -5.49 -10.68
C ASP A 17 14.09 -6.21 -11.82
N THR A 18 13.69 -5.48 -12.82
CA THR A 18 12.91 -5.99 -13.95
C THR A 18 11.61 -6.64 -13.47
N LEU A 19 10.97 -6.01 -12.51
CA LEU A 19 9.75 -6.49 -11.87
C LEU A 19 8.87 -5.33 -11.47
N TYR A 20 7.59 -5.62 -11.21
CA TYR A 20 6.67 -4.67 -10.62
C TYR A 20 6.73 -4.80 -9.10
N ILE A 21 6.84 -3.66 -8.43
CA ILE A 21 7.00 -3.61 -6.97
C ILE A 21 5.77 -2.96 -6.35
N GLY A 22 5.26 -3.55 -5.27
CA GLY A 22 4.11 -3.02 -4.55
C GLY A 22 4.51 -2.22 -3.33
N TYR A 23 3.80 -1.11 -3.08
CA TYR A 23 4.09 -0.18 -1.99
C TYR A 23 2.83 0.21 -1.24
N CYS A 24 2.95 0.35 0.07
CA CYS A 24 1.92 0.96 0.92
C CYS A 24 2.65 1.72 2.03
N PRO A 25 3.07 2.97 1.77
CA PRO A 25 3.97 3.69 2.68
C PRO A 25 3.45 3.89 4.09
N ASP A 26 2.15 4.02 4.27
CA ASP A 26 1.60 4.24 5.61
C ASP A 26 1.77 3.03 6.53
N LEU A 27 1.72 1.83 5.96
CA LEU A 27 1.88 0.59 6.73
C LEU A 27 3.31 0.05 6.64
N PHE A 28 3.96 0.26 5.50
CA PHE A 28 5.31 -0.26 5.24
C PHE A 28 6.22 0.88 4.78
N PRO A 29 6.65 1.73 5.73
CA PRO A 29 7.44 2.92 5.37
C PRO A 29 8.86 2.65 4.85
N TRP A 30 9.32 1.42 4.96
CA TRP A 30 10.67 1.08 4.51
C TRP A 30 10.80 0.85 3.01
N GLY A 31 9.71 0.85 2.26
CA GLY A 31 9.76 0.73 0.81
C GLY A 31 8.90 -0.38 0.26
N GLY A 32 9.35 -1.00 -0.84
CA GLY A 32 8.59 -2.06 -1.50
C GLY A 32 8.44 -3.31 -0.64
N VAL A 33 7.29 -3.95 -0.72
CA VAL A 33 6.98 -5.10 0.13
C VAL A 33 6.68 -6.38 -0.64
N CYS A 34 6.45 -6.27 -1.95
CA CYS A 34 6.22 -7.45 -2.78
C CYS A 34 6.63 -7.14 -4.21
N HIS A 35 6.73 -8.18 -5.02
CA HIS A 35 7.08 -8.01 -6.42
C HIS A 35 6.46 -9.12 -7.26
N ALA A 36 6.27 -8.86 -8.55
CA ALA A 36 5.73 -9.86 -9.46
C ALA A 36 6.02 -9.45 -10.90
N ASP A 37 5.78 -10.38 -11.81
CA ASP A 37 6.02 -10.16 -13.24
C ASP A 37 4.97 -9.26 -13.89
N THR A 38 3.79 -9.14 -13.28
CA THR A 38 2.72 -8.29 -13.81
C THR A 38 2.21 -7.35 -12.72
N GLU A 39 1.62 -6.24 -13.17
CA GLU A 39 1.03 -5.26 -12.25
C GLU A 39 -0.10 -5.88 -11.45
N GLU A 40 -0.94 -6.66 -12.10
CA GLU A 40 -2.11 -7.27 -11.45
C GLU A 40 -1.68 -8.21 -10.33
N THR A 41 -0.68 -9.03 -10.59
CA THR A 41 -0.20 -9.97 -9.58
C THR A 41 0.46 -9.24 -8.41
N ALA A 42 1.28 -8.24 -8.72
CA ALA A 42 1.92 -7.44 -7.67
C ALA A 42 0.88 -6.76 -6.80
N TYR A 43 -0.16 -6.19 -7.42
CA TYR A 43 -1.19 -5.48 -6.66
C TYR A 43 -2.01 -6.44 -5.80
N ALA A 44 -2.32 -7.63 -6.31
CA ALA A 44 -3.05 -8.63 -5.54
C ALA A 44 -2.25 -9.05 -4.31
N GLN A 45 -0.95 -9.27 -4.46
CA GLN A 45 -0.07 -9.60 -3.34
C GLN A 45 -0.03 -8.46 -2.33
N LEU A 46 0.06 -7.24 -2.83
CA LEU A 46 0.11 -6.06 -1.98
C LEU A 46 -1.16 -5.94 -1.13
N CYS A 47 -2.31 -6.16 -1.74
CA CYS A 47 -3.58 -6.08 -1.01
C CYS A 47 -3.66 -7.13 0.10
N GLU A 48 -3.15 -8.33 -0.14
CA GLU A 48 -3.12 -9.37 0.88
C GLU A 48 -2.20 -8.98 2.04
N LEU A 49 -1.02 -8.46 1.72
CA LEU A 49 -0.07 -8.04 2.76
C LEU A 49 -0.62 -6.90 3.61
N VAL A 50 -1.29 -5.95 2.98
CA VAL A 50 -1.92 -4.84 3.70
C VAL A 50 -3.00 -5.37 4.64
N ARG A 51 -3.82 -6.29 4.17
CA ARG A 51 -4.88 -6.88 4.98
C ARG A 51 -4.29 -7.64 6.18
N GLU A 52 -3.25 -8.41 5.94
CA GLU A 52 -2.59 -9.16 7.01
C GLU A 52 -1.97 -8.25 8.06
N GLU A 53 -1.35 -7.16 7.62
CA GLU A 53 -0.74 -6.21 8.55
C GLU A 53 -1.80 -5.53 9.43
N ILE A 54 -2.93 -5.15 8.83
CA ILE A 54 -4.03 -4.55 9.58
C ILE A 54 -4.58 -5.55 10.59
N GLU A 55 -4.77 -6.80 10.19
CA GLU A 55 -5.24 -7.83 11.10
C GLU A 55 -4.29 -8.06 12.26
N ASP A 56 -2.99 -8.06 11.98
CA ASP A 56 -1.98 -8.23 13.03
C ASP A 56 -2.01 -7.06 14.02
N LEU A 57 -2.11 -5.84 13.52
CA LEU A 57 -2.18 -4.67 14.39
C LEU A 57 -3.43 -4.70 15.27
N GLN A 58 -4.56 -5.08 14.71
CA GLN A 58 -5.81 -5.18 15.46
C GLN A 58 -5.75 -6.29 16.50
N ARG A 59 -5.16 -7.43 16.16
CA ARG A 59 -5.01 -8.55 17.08
C ARG A 59 -4.13 -8.18 18.27
N GLU A 60 -3.13 -7.34 18.04
CA GLU A 60 -2.23 -6.89 19.08
C GLU A 60 -2.73 -5.64 19.81
N ASN A 61 -3.93 -5.18 19.48
CA ASN A 61 -4.54 -3.96 20.05
C ASN A 61 -3.69 -2.72 19.80
N LYS A 62 -3.00 -2.69 18.66
CA LYS A 62 -2.23 -1.53 18.26
C LYS A 62 -3.08 -0.61 17.41
N GLU A 63 -2.81 0.68 17.51
CA GLU A 63 -3.52 1.66 16.73
C GLU A 63 -3.09 1.61 15.26
N LEU A 64 -4.06 1.70 14.35
CA LEU A 64 -3.75 1.75 12.93
C LEU A 64 -3.19 3.12 12.56
N PRO A 65 -2.20 3.18 11.66
CA PRO A 65 -1.65 4.46 11.23
C PRO A 65 -2.72 5.34 10.58
N SER A 66 -2.57 6.65 10.73
CA SER A 66 -3.44 7.58 10.04
C SER A 66 -3.02 7.67 8.56
N PRO A 67 -3.97 7.63 7.62
CA PRO A 67 -3.61 7.77 6.20
C PRO A 67 -3.03 9.15 5.94
N SER A 68 -1.90 9.19 5.24
CA SER A 68 -1.24 10.45 4.90
C SER A 68 -1.71 11.03 3.58
N THR A 69 -2.31 10.21 2.72
CA THR A 69 -2.76 10.63 1.41
C THR A 69 -4.24 10.98 1.42
N ARG A 70 -4.58 12.14 0.86
CA ARG A 70 -5.96 12.59 0.72
C ARG A 70 -6.20 12.93 -0.74
N PRO A 71 -6.57 11.95 -1.56
CA PRO A 71 -6.62 12.11 -3.01
C PRO A 71 -7.37 13.34 -3.53
N MET A 72 -8.52 13.63 -2.95
CA MET A 72 -9.30 14.77 -3.42
C MET A 72 -8.63 16.10 -3.09
N ARG A 73 -7.96 16.17 -1.95
CA ARG A 73 -7.24 17.39 -1.56
C ARG A 73 -6.00 17.58 -2.39
N ASP A 74 -5.31 16.48 -2.70
CA ASP A 74 -4.12 16.51 -3.53
C ASP A 74 -4.46 17.05 -4.91
N VAL A 75 -5.57 16.64 -5.46
CA VAL A 75 -6.05 17.12 -6.75
C VAL A 75 -6.40 18.61 -6.67
N ALA A 76 -7.04 19.03 -5.60
CA ALA A 76 -7.42 20.43 -5.41
C ALA A 76 -6.19 21.34 -5.31
N ILE A 77 -5.14 20.87 -4.66
CA ILE A 77 -3.91 21.64 -4.53
C ILE A 77 -3.26 21.86 -5.89
N ALA A 78 -3.34 20.88 -6.76
CA ALA A 78 -2.76 20.96 -8.10
C ALA A 78 -3.48 21.98 -8.98
N ALA A 79 -4.68 22.34 -8.65
CA ALA A 79 -5.43 23.35 -9.38
C ALA A 79 -4.97 24.75 -8.92
#